data_691b3f3360c711d729ee00622ff54016
#
_entry.id   691b3f3360c711d729ee00622ff54016
#
_cell.length_a   1.000
_cell.length_b   1.000
_cell.length_c   1.000
_cell.angle_alpha   90.00
_cell.angle_beta   90.00
_cell.angle_gamma   90.00
#
_symmetry.space_group_name_H-M   'P 1'
#
loop_
_entity.id
_entity.type
_entity.pdbx_description
1 polymer ?
#
loop_
_entity_poly.entity_id
_entity_poly.type
_entity_poly.pdbx_seq_one_letter_code
_entity_poly.pdbx_strand_id
1 'polypeptide(L)'
;MSNTQLPFRNRLRSNSYDQAMSSEPSEGKTQNSALSQPKEQNSDEIYLVKWIEFNRERLPILLQNVNGPCPILAIINILLLRKRIFLRPNATTIRTEQVIASIAEYILQIDSTKLLNEQQANYEQNIEDALAVLPKLTTGIDINLKFNGVDQFEYTRECIIFDLLGIQLYHGWIIDPQDQQLQAVVNSNASSYNQLVEKMIRQKQSDNGNLSRESLVIEQFLEENRSQLTHYGILKLNEAIRDNQLAVLFRNNHFNVVWKNQHQLLLLVSDQGYLNHPSIVFETLTDIDNNSTFTDGYGQVWQRPVTANTIRECVSL
;
A
#
# COMPACT_ATOMS: atom_id res chain seq x y z
N MET A 1 -28.73 -18.67 -17.52
CA MET A 1 -28.25 -18.86 -16.15
C MET A 1 -26.72 -18.81 -16.18
N SER A 2 -26.15 -17.63 -16.13
CA SER A 2 -24.70 -17.43 -15.98
C SER A 2 -24.50 -16.65 -14.67
N ASN A 3 -24.15 -17.39 -13.63
CA ASN A 3 -23.71 -16.86 -12.36
C ASN A 3 -22.36 -16.17 -12.57
N THR A 4 -22.37 -14.88 -12.86
CA THR A 4 -21.17 -14.06 -12.77
C THR A 4 -20.93 -13.77 -11.28
N GLN A 5 -20.30 -14.71 -10.60
CA GLN A 5 -19.74 -14.46 -9.28
C GLN A 5 -18.70 -13.37 -9.41
N LEU A 6 -18.82 -12.31 -8.63
CA LEU A 6 -17.74 -11.34 -8.42
C LEU A 6 -16.49 -12.11 -7.97
N PRO A 7 -15.31 -11.78 -8.48
CA PRO A 7 -14.10 -12.51 -8.11
C PRO A 7 -13.91 -12.48 -6.58
N PHE A 8 -13.80 -13.67 -6.02
CA PHE A 8 -13.61 -13.87 -4.60
C PHE A 8 -12.30 -13.23 -4.14
N ARG A 9 -12.40 -12.40 -3.15
CA ARG A 9 -11.32 -11.76 -2.39
C ARG A 9 -10.60 -12.80 -1.51
N ASN A 10 -9.91 -13.77 -2.11
CA ASN A 10 -9.11 -14.73 -1.38
C ASN A 10 -7.78 -14.92 -2.11
N ARG A 11 -6.78 -14.13 -1.71
CA ARG A 11 -5.36 -14.51 -1.69
C ARG A 11 -4.48 -13.28 -1.43
N LEU A 12 -4.53 -12.75 -0.20
CA LEU A 12 -3.39 -12.04 0.33
C LEU A 12 -2.93 -12.81 1.58
N ARG A 13 -2.25 -13.91 1.36
CA ARG A 13 -1.37 -14.47 2.39
C ARG A 13 -0.09 -13.67 2.34
N SER A 14 0.09 -12.79 3.31
CA SER A 14 1.37 -12.16 3.56
C SER A 14 2.33 -13.22 4.10
N ASN A 15 3.22 -13.69 3.24
CA ASN A 15 4.21 -14.73 3.59
C ASN A 15 5.39 -14.22 4.42
N SER A 16 5.42 -12.95 4.82
CA SER A 16 6.59 -12.43 5.52
C SER A 16 6.70 -12.91 6.98
N TYR A 17 5.58 -13.15 7.64
CA TYR A 17 5.57 -13.66 9.01
C TYR A 17 5.85 -15.17 9.06
N ASP A 18 5.29 -15.94 8.12
CA ASP A 18 5.52 -17.39 8.03
C ASP A 18 6.95 -17.74 7.62
N GLN A 19 7.65 -16.89 6.84
CA GLN A 19 9.05 -17.12 6.49
C GLN A 19 10.02 -16.89 7.67
N ALA A 20 9.69 -15.99 8.60
CA ALA A 20 10.50 -15.77 9.79
C ALA A 20 10.36 -16.89 10.86
N MET A 21 9.24 -17.62 10.85
CA MET A 21 8.93 -18.65 11.86
C MET A 21 9.21 -20.08 11.39
N SER A 22 9.45 -20.34 10.08
CA SER A 22 9.62 -21.70 9.53
C SER A 22 11.07 -22.16 9.36
N SER A 23 12.08 -21.40 9.84
CA SER A 23 13.47 -21.86 9.82
C SER A 23 13.85 -22.62 11.08
N GLU A 24 13.50 -23.93 11.13
CA GLU A 24 14.19 -24.87 12.02
C GLU A 24 15.60 -25.14 11.47
N PRO A 25 16.63 -25.28 12.34
CA PRO A 25 17.97 -25.60 11.90
C PRO A 25 18.07 -27.08 11.53
N SER A 26 18.06 -27.41 10.26
CA SER A 26 18.43 -28.72 9.76
C SER A 26 19.94 -28.85 9.65
N GLU A 27 20.48 -29.86 10.38
CA GLU A 27 21.87 -30.28 10.32
C GLU A 27 22.38 -30.62 8.93
N GLY A 28 23.66 -30.32 8.75
CA GLY A 28 24.46 -30.36 7.54
C GLY A 28 24.21 -31.46 6.53
N LYS A 29 24.02 -31.04 5.30
CA LYS A 29 24.52 -31.71 4.09
C LYS A 29 24.88 -30.66 3.05
N THR A 30 26.17 -30.59 2.78
CA THR A 30 26.78 -29.86 1.68
C THR A 30 26.15 -30.29 0.36
N GLN A 31 25.34 -29.46 -0.25
CA GLN A 31 24.98 -29.57 -1.67
C GLN A 31 24.97 -28.18 -2.29
N ASN A 32 25.67 -28.09 -3.41
CA ASN A 32 25.88 -27.00 -4.32
C ASN A 32 24.83 -25.89 -4.29
N SER A 33 25.28 -24.69 -3.92
CA SER A 33 24.57 -23.43 -4.14
C SER A 33 24.37 -23.20 -5.63
N ALA A 34 23.20 -23.57 -6.14
CA ALA A 34 22.71 -22.97 -7.36
C ALA A 34 22.40 -21.50 -7.04
N LEU A 35 23.26 -20.61 -7.54
CA LEU A 35 23.00 -19.17 -7.61
C LEU A 35 21.63 -18.98 -8.22
N SER A 36 20.68 -18.50 -7.43
CA SER A 36 19.42 -17.98 -7.93
C SER A 36 19.76 -16.81 -8.85
N GLN A 37 19.60 -17.04 -10.14
CA GLN A 37 19.71 -15.97 -11.15
C GLN A 37 18.72 -14.86 -10.79
N PRO A 38 19.13 -13.58 -10.89
CA PRO A 38 18.20 -12.48 -10.77
C PRO A 38 17.08 -12.70 -11.78
N LYS A 39 15.82 -12.65 -11.33
CA LYS A 39 14.67 -12.64 -12.23
C LYS A 39 14.88 -11.50 -13.22
N GLU A 40 15.02 -11.83 -14.48
CA GLU A 40 15.08 -10.85 -15.57
C GLU A 40 13.90 -9.87 -15.38
N GLN A 41 14.22 -8.58 -15.38
CA GLN A 41 13.24 -7.51 -15.35
C GLN A 41 12.34 -7.68 -16.57
N ASN A 42 11.09 -8.08 -16.36
CA ASN A 42 10.07 -8.08 -17.40
C ASN A 42 9.75 -6.61 -17.74
N SER A 43 10.56 -6.03 -18.64
CA SER A 43 10.37 -4.68 -19.18
C SER A 43 9.06 -4.55 -19.99
N ASP A 44 8.41 -5.66 -20.29
CA ASP A 44 7.23 -5.72 -21.16
C ASP A 44 5.89 -5.82 -20.42
N GLU A 45 5.87 -5.54 -19.12
CA GLU A 45 4.60 -5.58 -18.36
C GLU A 45 3.67 -4.44 -18.81
N ILE A 46 2.41 -4.82 -19.10
CA ILE A 46 1.36 -3.91 -19.57
C ILE A 46 0.31 -3.78 -18.47
N TYR A 47 -0.02 -2.55 -18.10
CA TYR A 47 -1.12 -2.25 -17.19
C TYR A 47 -2.40 -1.94 -17.96
N LEU A 48 -3.52 -2.48 -17.47
CA LEU A 48 -4.85 -2.12 -17.97
C LEU A 48 -5.26 -0.75 -17.41
N VAL A 49 -5.91 0.04 -18.26
CA VAL A 49 -6.44 1.36 -17.89
C VAL A 49 -7.93 1.25 -17.69
N LYS A 50 -8.40 1.64 -16.53
CA LYS A 50 -9.82 1.77 -16.22
C LYS A 50 -10.17 3.25 -16.12
N TRP A 51 -11.23 3.67 -16.82
CA TRP A 51 -11.75 5.03 -16.75
C TRP A 51 -12.86 5.07 -15.71
N ILE A 52 -12.71 5.95 -14.73
CA ILE A 52 -13.64 6.12 -13.61
C ILE A 52 -14.18 7.56 -13.59
N GLU A 53 -15.32 7.77 -12.96
CA GLU A 53 -15.73 9.11 -12.55
C GLU A 53 -15.18 9.42 -11.16
N PHE A 54 -14.44 10.52 -11.02
CA PHE A 54 -13.91 11.02 -9.76
C PHE A 54 -13.96 12.55 -9.75
N ASN A 55 -14.54 13.13 -8.70
CA ASN A 55 -14.71 14.57 -8.58
C ASN A 55 -15.38 15.22 -9.81
N ARG A 56 -16.42 14.59 -10.38
CA ARG A 56 -17.18 15.01 -11.56
C ARG A 56 -16.37 15.03 -12.86
N GLU A 57 -15.26 14.36 -12.90
CA GLU A 57 -14.42 14.24 -14.09
C GLU A 57 -14.16 12.75 -14.39
N ARG A 58 -14.06 12.45 -15.68
CA ARG A 58 -13.68 11.13 -16.14
C ARG A 58 -12.17 11.02 -16.18
N LEU A 59 -11.59 10.26 -15.22
CA LEU A 59 -10.15 10.12 -15.05
C LEU A 59 -9.71 8.65 -15.21
N PRO A 60 -8.50 8.40 -15.72
CA PRO A 60 -7.96 7.06 -15.81
C PRO A 60 -7.30 6.64 -14.51
N ILE A 61 -7.36 5.34 -14.22
CA ILE A 61 -6.51 4.67 -13.22
C ILE A 61 -5.87 3.45 -13.85
N LEU A 62 -4.71 3.07 -13.37
CA LEU A 62 -4.03 1.84 -13.76
C LEU A 62 -4.40 0.72 -12.81
N LEU A 63 -4.68 -0.45 -13.39
CA LEU A 63 -5.07 -1.63 -12.63
C LEU A 63 -3.87 -2.52 -12.37
N GLN A 64 -3.87 -3.15 -11.20
CA GLN A 64 -2.85 -4.07 -10.77
C GLN A 64 -3.15 -5.49 -11.25
N ASN A 65 -2.16 -6.15 -11.84
CA ASN A 65 -2.14 -7.58 -12.08
C ASN A 65 -1.96 -8.35 -10.76
N VAL A 66 -2.17 -9.64 -10.77
CA VAL A 66 -2.16 -10.52 -9.57
C VAL A 66 -0.90 -10.37 -8.71
N ASN A 67 0.25 -10.01 -9.30
CA ASN A 67 1.53 -9.81 -8.61
C ASN A 67 2.24 -8.52 -9.07
N GLY A 68 1.49 -7.54 -9.57
CA GLY A 68 2.06 -6.31 -10.09
C GLY A 68 2.65 -5.41 -9.00
N PRO A 69 3.59 -4.53 -9.36
CA PRO A 69 4.31 -3.65 -8.43
C PRO A 69 3.39 -2.56 -7.88
N CYS A 70 2.92 -2.75 -6.66
CA CYS A 70 2.01 -1.81 -6.01
C CYS A 70 2.60 -0.40 -5.75
N PRO A 71 3.92 -0.18 -5.49
CA PRO A 71 4.41 1.16 -5.20
C PRO A 71 4.26 2.12 -6.39
N ILE A 72 4.70 1.69 -7.58
CA ILE A 72 4.61 2.54 -8.78
C ILE A 72 3.15 2.79 -9.18
N LEU A 73 2.27 1.79 -9.01
CA LEU A 73 0.85 1.92 -9.30
C LEU A 73 0.14 2.89 -8.34
N ALA A 74 0.49 2.87 -7.06
CA ALA A 74 -0.04 3.83 -6.09
C ALA A 74 0.37 5.26 -6.45
N ILE A 75 1.65 5.48 -6.80
CA ILE A 75 2.17 6.79 -7.20
C ILE A 75 1.48 7.29 -8.46
N ILE A 76 1.49 6.51 -9.55
CA ILE A 76 0.92 6.96 -10.82
C ILE A 76 -0.58 7.22 -10.71
N ASN A 77 -1.33 6.39 -9.97
CA ASN A 77 -2.76 6.58 -9.78
C ASN A 77 -3.07 7.88 -9.02
N ILE A 78 -2.28 8.24 -8.01
CA ILE A 78 -2.41 9.55 -7.35
C ILE A 78 -2.13 10.69 -8.32
N LEU A 79 -1.08 10.59 -9.14
CA LEU A 79 -0.73 11.64 -10.10
C LEU A 79 -1.78 11.79 -11.20
N LEU A 80 -2.39 10.71 -11.66
CA LEU A 80 -3.53 10.73 -12.60
C LEU A 80 -4.76 11.37 -11.96
N LEU A 81 -5.14 10.97 -10.75
CA LEU A 81 -6.28 11.51 -10.03
C LEU A 81 -6.08 12.99 -9.61
N ARG A 82 -4.83 13.40 -9.34
CA ARG A 82 -4.45 14.82 -9.11
C ARG A 82 -4.29 15.62 -10.41
N LYS A 83 -4.49 15.01 -11.59
CA LYS A 83 -4.31 15.62 -12.92
C LYS A 83 -2.91 16.22 -13.12
N ARG A 84 -1.90 15.54 -12.61
CA ARG A 84 -0.48 15.90 -12.81
C ARG A 84 0.12 15.19 -14.01
N ILE A 85 -0.41 14.01 -14.32
CA ILE A 85 -0.07 13.22 -15.51
C ILE A 85 -1.36 12.90 -16.24
N PHE A 86 -1.29 12.88 -17.57
CA PHE A 86 -2.43 12.64 -18.44
C PHE A 86 -2.14 11.48 -19.38
N LEU A 87 -3.11 10.61 -19.57
CA LEU A 87 -3.05 9.57 -20.60
C LEU A 87 -3.80 10.00 -21.84
N ARG A 88 -3.50 9.36 -22.97
CA ARG A 88 -4.27 9.55 -24.20
C ARG A 88 -5.75 9.23 -23.93
N PRO A 89 -6.69 10.03 -24.47
CA PRO A 89 -8.11 9.75 -24.31
C PRO A 89 -8.46 8.32 -24.73
N ASN A 90 -9.25 7.63 -23.89
CA ASN A 90 -9.68 6.24 -24.12
C ASN A 90 -8.54 5.22 -24.24
N ALA A 91 -7.35 5.50 -23.72
CA ALA A 91 -6.30 4.50 -23.60
C ALA A 91 -6.85 3.29 -22.79
N THR A 92 -6.60 2.09 -23.27
CA THR A 92 -7.00 0.83 -22.62
C THR A 92 -5.83 0.15 -21.92
N THR A 93 -4.62 0.48 -22.34
CA THR A 93 -3.39 -0.10 -21.79
C THR A 93 -2.25 0.93 -21.80
N ILE A 94 -1.25 0.69 -20.94
CA ILE A 94 0.01 1.44 -20.89
C ILE A 94 1.14 0.49 -20.48
N ARG A 95 2.34 0.66 -21.06
CA ARG A 95 3.52 -0.14 -20.70
C ARG A 95 4.22 0.43 -19.47
N THR A 96 4.87 -0.43 -18.71
CA THR A 96 5.67 -0.03 -17.51
C THR A 96 6.68 1.06 -17.82
N GLU A 97 7.39 0.96 -18.95
CA GLU A 97 8.35 1.97 -19.39
C GLU A 97 7.73 3.36 -19.59
N GLN A 98 6.52 3.40 -20.12
CA GLN A 98 5.78 4.65 -20.32
C GLN A 98 5.32 5.25 -18.97
N VAL A 99 4.97 4.39 -18.00
CA VAL A 99 4.64 4.85 -16.65
C VAL A 99 5.85 5.48 -15.98
N ILE A 100 7.01 4.78 -16.03
CA ILE A 100 8.28 5.29 -15.49
C ILE A 100 8.64 6.61 -16.16
N ALA A 101 8.60 6.68 -17.51
CA ALA A 101 8.91 7.89 -18.26
C ALA A 101 8.00 9.06 -17.87
N SER A 102 6.69 8.81 -17.72
CA SER A 102 5.72 9.85 -17.33
C SER A 102 5.98 10.40 -15.92
N ILE A 103 6.34 9.54 -14.97
CA ILE A 103 6.69 9.98 -13.62
C ILE A 103 8.02 10.76 -13.63
N ALA A 104 9.03 10.27 -14.37
CA ALA A 104 10.31 10.95 -14.52
C ALA A 104 10.15 12.34 -15.14
N GLU A 105 9.36 12.43 -16.21
CA GLU A 105 9.03 13.71 -16.87
C GLU A 105 8.36 14.68 -15.91
N TYR A 106 7.40 14.21 -15.10
CA TYR A 106 6.74 15.04 -14.10
C TYR A 106 7.74 15.51 -13.02
N ILE A 107 8.63 14.64 -12.52
CA ILE A 107 9.67 15.01 -11.55
C ILE A 107 10.55 16.13 -12.11
N LEU A 108 11.00 16.03 -13.36
CA LEU A 108 11.84 17.03 -14.00
C LEU A 108 11.13 18.37 -14.26
N GLN A 109 9.80 18.38 -14.30
CA GLN A 109 8.98 19.60 -14.47
C GLN A 109 8.66 20.30 -13.14
N ILE A 110 8.95 19.68 -11.99
CA ILE A 110 8.74 20.34 -10.70
C ILE A 110 9.67 21.55 -10.59
N ASP A 111 9.05 22.73 -10.44
CA ASP A 111 9.75 24.01 -10.44
C ASP A 111 10.60 24.20 -9.16
N SER A 112 11.93 24.17 -9.31
CA SER A 112 12.88 24.42 -8.25
C SER A 112 13.26 25.89 -8.07
N THR A 113 12.81 26.79 -8.98
CA THR A 113 13.26 28.21 -9.01
C THR A 113 12.86 29.00 -7.77
N LYS A 114 11.95 28.49 -6.96
CA LYS A 114 11.49 29.13 -5.71
C LYS A 114 12.33 28.78 -4.49
N LEU A 115 13.33 27.91 -4.65
CA LEU A 115 14.20 27.47 -3.55
C LEU A 115 15.42 28.38 -3.41
N LEU A 116 15.86 28.59 -2.16
CA LEU A 116 17.14 29.26 -1.89
C LEU A 116 18.31 28.38 -2.35
N ASN A 117 19.46 28.99 -2.70
CA ASN A 117 20.59 28.29 -3.32
C ASN A 117 21.04 26.99 -2.58
N GLU A 118 21.07 27.00 -1.24
CA GLU A 118 21.41 25.79 -0.47
C GLU A 118 20.33 24.70 -0.55
N GLN A 119 19.06 25.10 -0.65
CA GLN A 119 17.94 24.18 -0.83
C GLN A 119 17.91 23.63 -2.26
N GLN A 120 18.39 24.39 -3.24
CA GLN A 120 18.44 23.98 -4.64
C GLN A 120 19.41 22.83 -4.86
N ALA A 121 20.63 22.87 -4.28
CA ALA A 121 21.60 21.77 -4.40
C ALA A 121 21.06 20.47 -3.79
N ASN A 122 20.42 20.53 -2.62
CA ASN A 122 19.77 19.39 -2.00
C ASN A 122 18.61 18.87 -2.85
N TYR A 123 17.86 19.77 -3.49
CA TYR A 123 16.75 19.41 -4.35
C TYR A 123 17.22 18.70 -5.64
N GLU A 124 18.29 19.19 -6.27
CA GLU A 124 18.89 18.53 -7.45
C GLU A 124 19.36 17.12 -7.09
N GLN A 125 20.01 16.92 -5.94
CA GLN A 125 20.38 15.59 -5.45
C GLN A 125 19.15 14.71 -5.20
N ASN A 126 18.08 15.26 -4.64
CA ASN A 126 16.83 14.53 -4.41
C ASN A 126 16.18 14.10 -5.73
N ILE A 127 16.26 14.90 -6.80
CA ILE A 127 15.80 14.52 -8.14
C ILE A 127 16.60 13.33 -8.67
N GLU A 128 17.94 13.40 -8.61
CA GLU A 128 18.80 12.31 -9.06
C GLU A 128 18.50 11.01 -8.30
N ASP A 129 18.37 11.10 -6.98
CA ASP A 129 18.02 9.97 -6.12
C ASP A 129 16.64 9.39 -6.46
N ALA A 130 15.63 10.22 -6.67
CA ALA A 130 14.29 9.80 -7.04
C ALA A 130 14.27 9.11 -8.42
N LEU A 131 14.98 9.67 -9.42
CA LEU A 131 15.10 9.06 -10.74
C LEU A 131 15.81 7.70 -10.69
N ALA A 132 16.84 7.56 -9.84
CA ALA A 132 17.54 6.29 -9.64
C ALA A 132 16.68 5.21 -8.94
N VAL A 133 15.69 5.64 -8.15
CA VAL A 133 14.76 4.75 -7.44
C VAL A 133 13.60 4.27 -8.34
N LEU A 134 13.19 5.06 -9.34
CA LEU A 134 12.02 4.74 -10.19
C LEU A 134 12.00 3.31 -10.73
N PRO A 135 13.10 2.76 -11.30
CA PRO A 135 13.09 1.38 -11.77
C PRO A 135 12.86 0.35 -10.66
N LYS A 136 13.31 0.63 -9.42
CA LYS A 136 13.11 -0.28 -8.28
C LYS A 136 11.64 -0.37 -7.86
N LEU A 137 10.85 0.69 -8.07
CA LEU A 137 9.42 0.68 -7.76
C LEU A 137 8.64 -0.38 -8.54
N THR A 138 9.20 -0.88 -9.65
CA THR A 138 8.61 -1.97 -10.45
C THR A 138 8.83 -3.35 -9.85
N THR A 139 9.74 -3.49 -8.90
CA THR A 139 10.04 -4.76 -8.22
C THR A 139 9.57 -4.78 -6.77
N GLY A 140 9.14 -3.63 -6.26
CA GLY A 140 8.79 -3.40 -4.86
C GLY A 140 9.85 -2.61 -4.12
N ILE A 141 9.48 -2.05 -2.98
CA ILE A 141 10.39 -1.35 -2.07
C ILE A 141 10.15 -1.83 -0.65
N ASP A 142 11.21 -1.85 0.13
CA ASP A 142 11.15 -2.17 1.55
C ASP A 142 10.80 -0.93 2.37
N ILE A 143 9.78 -1.05 3.20
CA ILE A 143 9.34 -0.02 4.13
C ILE A 143 9.40 -0.59 5.54
N ASN A 144 10.06 0.11 6.44
CA ASN A 144 10.10 -0.22 7.85
C ASN A 144 9.33 0.84 8.65
N LEU A 145 8.14 0.47 9.10
CA LEU A 145 7.27 1.37 9.84
C LEU A 145 7.64 1.45 11.33
N LYS A 146 7.31 2.58 11.96
CA LYS A 146 7.45 2.81 13.40
C LYS A 146 6.07 2.87 14.06
N PHE A 147 5.95 2.23 15.22
CA PHE A 147 4.67 2.06 15.89
C PHE A 147 4.15 3.28 16.65
N ASN A 148 4.89 4.40 16.63
CA ASN A 148 4.58 5.63 17.39
C ASN A 148 3.80 6.69 16.62
N GLY A 149 3.55 6.49 15.32
CA GLY A 149 2.76 7.43 14.52
C GLY A 149 2.41 6.89 13.15
N VAL A 150 1.27 7.30 12.61
CA VAL A 150 0.75 6.80 11.32
C VAL A 150 1.55 7.25 10.10
N ASP A 151 2.40 8.26 10.25
CA ASP A 151 3.30 8.82 9.24
C ASP A 151 4.78 8.53 9.56
N GLN A 152 5.04 7.66 10.55
CA GLN A 152 6.38 7.40 11.02
C GLN A 152 6.96 6.15 10.39
N PHE A 153 8.07 6.33 9.67
CA PHE A 153 8.83 5.27 9.02
C PHE A 153 10.32 5.43 9.32
N GLU A 154 11.10 4.35 9.21
CA GLU A 154 12.54 4.50 9.05
C GLU A 154 12.80 5.03 7.64
N TYR A 155 13.55 6.10 7.55
CA TYR A 155 13.86 6.70 6.25
C TYR A 155 14.76 5.77 5.45
N THR A 156 14.34 5.43 4.24
CA THR A 156 15.13 4.76 3.22
C THR A 156 15.27 5.66 2.00
N ARG A 157 16.25 5.39 1.14
CA ARG A 157 16.45 6.17 -0.10
C ARG A 157 15.19 6.14 -0.99
N GLU A 158 14.42 5.08 -0.92
CA GLU A 158 13.20 4.91 -1.69
C GLU A 158 12.08 5.87 -1.25
N CYS A 159 12.11 6.32 0.01
CA CYS A 159 11.10 7.26 0.53
C CYS A 159 11.18 8.63 -0.14
N ILE A 160 12.34 9.02 -0.69
CA ILE A 160 12.54 10.32 -1.33
C ILE A 160 11.52 10.62 -2.44
N ILE A 161 11.05 9.59 -3.15
CA ILE A 161 10.11 9.79 -4.24
C ILE A 161 8.75 10.28 -3.76
N PHE A 162 8.29 9.81 -2.59
CA PHE A 162 7.03 10.27 -2.01
C PHE A 162 7.13 11.73 -1.59
N ASP A 163 8.24 12.12 -0.94
CA ASP A 163 8.49 13.48 -0.50
C ASP A 163 8.56 14.44 -1.69
N LEU A 164 9.34 14.08 -2.72
CA LEU A 164 9.53 14.90 -3.92
C LEU A 164 8.22 15.11 -4.70
N LEU A 165 7.37 14.08 -4.79
CA LEU A 165 6.07 14.15 -5.45
C LEU A 165 4.96 14.75 -4.56
N GLY A 166 5.26 15.10 -3.31
CA GLY A 166 4.29 15.59 -2.35
C GLY A 166 3.18 14.58 -2.08
N ILE A 167 3.52 13.30 -2.07
CA ILE A 167 2.63 12.19 -1.76
C ILE A 167 2.88 11.74 -0.33
N GLN A 168 1.92 11.94 0.56
CA GLN A 168 2.05 11.49 1.93
C GLN A 168 1.93 9.96 2.00
N LEU A 169 2.83 9.33 2.76
CA LEU A 169 2.82 7.90 3.04
C LEU A 169 2.32 7.69 4.47
N TYR A 170 1.37 6.80 4.65
CA TYR A 170 0.76 6.47 5.94
C TYR A 170 0.74 4.97 6.16
N HIS A 171 0.62 4.56 7.42
CA HIS A 171 0.27 3.22 7.85
C HIS A 171 -0.66 3.29 9.06
N GLY A 172 -1.38 2.20 9.35
CA GLY A 172 -2.30 2.17 10.49
C GLY A 172 -1.88 1.19 11.59
N TRP A 173 -0.66 0.66 11.55
CA TRP A 173 -0.16 -0.28 12.54
C TRP A 173 0.60 0.45 13.64
N ILE A 174 -0.14 1.06 14.53
CA ILE A 174 0.40 1.82 15.66
C ILE A 174 -0.14 1.28 16.99
N ILE A 175 0.61 1.52 18.05
CA ILE A 175 0.28 1.06 19.39
C ILE A 175 -0.59 2.08 20.10
N ASP A 176 -1.67 1.61 20.75
CA ASP A 176 -2.49 2.45 21.59
C ASP A 176 -1.66 2.90 22.82
N PRO A 177 -1.58 4.21 23.11
CA PRO A 177 -0.90 4.72 24.31
C PRO A 177 -1.46 4.18 25.63
N GLN A 178 -2.69 3.66 25.64
CA GLN A 178 -3.30 3.04 26.82
C GLN A 178 -2.72 1.65 27.12
N ASP A 179 -2.11 0.98 26.13
CA ASP A 179 -1.38 -0.28 26.34
C ASP A 179 0.01 0.00 26.94
N GLN A 180 0.05 0.20 28.24
CA GLN A 180 1.29 0.50 28.96
C GLN A 180 2.35 -0.60 28.86
N GLN A 181 1.94 -1.87 28.75
CA GLN A 181 2.87 -2.99 28.69
C GLN A 181 3.60 -2.98 27.33
N LEU A 182 2.86 -2.87 26.26
CA LEU A 182 3.41 -2.84 24.90
C LEU A 182 4.21 -1.54 24.67
N GLN A 183 3.73 -0.40 25.16
CA GLN A 183 4.46 0.86 25.13
C GLN A 183 5.83 0.79 25.82
N ALA A 184 5.91 0.16 26.98
CA ALA A 184 7.17 -0.02 27.68
C ALA A 184 8.18 -0.85 26.90
N VAL A 185 7.72 -1.92 26.22
CA VAL A 185 8.56 -2.80 25.40
C VAL A 185 9.06 -2.06 24.15
N VAL A 186 8.21 -1.30 23.48
CA VAL A 186 8.54 -0.59 22.23
C VAL A 186 9.41 0.64 22.52
N ASN A 187 9.12 1.42 23.55
CA ASN A 187 9.93 2.59 23.92
C ASN A 187 11.34 2.25 24.40
N SER A 188 11.59 0.99 24.82
CA SER A 188 12.90 0.52 25.26
C SER A 188 13.84 0.10 24.11
N ASN A 189 13.90 0.85 22.98
CA ASN A 189 14.78 0.69 21.82
C ASN A 189 14.26 -0.25 20.69
N ALA A 190 12.96 -0.43 20.55
CA ALA A 190 12.37 -1.22 19.48
C ALA A 190 11.16 -0.51 18.85
N SER A 191 11.36 0.74 18.40
CA SER A 191 10.25 1.58 17.90
C SER A 191 9.78 1.20 16.49
N SER A 192 10.55 0.42 15.74
CA SER A 192 10.17 -0.05 14.40
C SER A 192 9.91 -1.55 14.36
N TYR A 193 9.23 -1.99 13.28
CA TYR A 193 8.91 -3.39 13.08
C TYR A 193 10.16 -4.28 13.09
N ASN A 194 11.20 -3.92 12.35
CA ASN A 194 12.43 -4.72 12.26
C ASN A 194 13.11 -4.81 13.62
N GLN A 195 13.20 -3.70 14.36
CA GLN A 195 13.79 -3.69 15.71
C GLN A 195 12.99 -4.56 16.69
N LEU A 196 11.65 -4.55 16.58
CA LEU A 196 10.79 -5.35 17.42
C LEU A 196 10.98 -6.85 17.16
N VAL A 197 11.02 -7.24 15.88
CA VAL A 197 11.27 -8.64 15.46
C VAL A 197 12.68 -9.09 15.86
N GLU A 198 13.72 -8.29 15.65
CA GLU A 198 15.07 -8.60 16.09
C GLU A 198 15.16 -8.79 17.61
N LYS A 199 14.51 -7.92 18.38
CA LYS A 199 14.45 -8.04 19.83
C LYS A 199 13.84 -9.38 20.26
N MET A 200 12.71 -9.74 19.64
CA MET A 200 12.04 -11.02 19.90
C MET A 200 12.95 -12.23 19.57
N ILE A 201 13.62 -12.19 18.42
CA ILE A 201 14.53 -13.28 17.99
C ILE A 201 15.72 -13.42 18.96
N ARG A 202 16.35 -12.31 19.33
CA ARG A 202 17.49 -12.32 20.27
C ARG A 202 17.11 -12.87 21.63
N GLN A 203 15.92 -12.51 22.14
CA GLN A 203 15.43 -13.02 23.42
C GLN A 203 15.12 -14.52 23.36
N LYS A 204 14.54 -15.02 22.26
CA LYS A 204 14.31 -16.46 22.06
C LYS A 204 15.62 -17.27 22.03
N GLN A 205 16.70 -16.70 21.52
CA GLN A 205 18.03 -17.35 21.45
C GLN A 205 18.76 -17.35 22.79
N SER A 206 18.62 -16.30 23.61
CA SER A 206 19.34 -16.18 24.88
C SER A 206 18.77 -17.04 26.00
N ASP A 207 17.47 -17.34 26.00
CA ASP A 207 16.77 -18.02 27.10
C ASP A 207 16.52 -19.51 26.84
N ASN A 208 17.35 -20.18 26.02
CA ASN A 208 17.20 -21.64 25.72
C ASN A 208 15.77 -22.02 25.28
N GLY A 209 15.08 -21.11 24.53
CA GLY A 209 13.72 -21.34 24.05
C GLY A 209 12.61 -20.95 25.03
N ASN A 210 12.93 -20.50 26.25
CA ASN A 210 11.94 -19.91 27.15
C ASN A 210 11.61 -18.47 26.68
N LEU A 211 10.31 -18.19 26.49
CA LEU A 211 9.86 -16.87 26.13
C LEU A 211 9.90 -15.93 27.34
N SER A 212 10.67 -14.86 27.25
CA SER A 212 10.57 -13.80 28.24
C SER A 212 9.17 -13.17 28.23
N ARG A 213 8.76 -12.52 29.32
CA ARG A 213 7.47 -11.81 29.38
C ARG A 213 7.34 -10.77 28.26
N GLU A 214 8.43 -10.09 27.93
CA GLU A 214 8.47 -9.12 26.83
C GLU A 214 8.25 -9.78 25.45
N SER A 215 8.90 -10.92 25.20
CA SER A 215 8.71 -11.67 23.95
C SER A 215 7.28 -12.13 23.76
N LEU A 216 6.62 -12.54 24.83
CA LEU A 216 5.19 -12.94 24.79
C LEU A 216 4.29 -11.75 24.44
N VAL A 217 4.55 -10.57 25.00
CA VAL A 217 3.79 -9.33 24.71
C VAL A 217 3.97 -8.93 23.22
N ILE A 218 5.21 -9.02 22.71
CA ILE A 218 5.50 -8.74 21.30
C ILE A 218 4.78 -9.73 20.39
N GLU A 219 4.91 -11.02 20.68
CA GLU A 219 4.29 -12.10 19.88
C GLU A 219 2.78 -11.96 19.83
N GLN A 220 2.15 -11.71 20.98
CA GLN A 220 0.72 -11.46 21.07
C GLN A 220 0.30 -10.24 20.22
N PHE A 221 1.02 -9.12 20.31
CA PHE A 221 0.73 -7.93 19.52
C PHE A 221 0.81 -8.19 17.99
N LEU A 222 1.87 -8.88 17.55
CA LEU A 222 2.05 -9.21 16.14
C LEU A 222 0.97 -10.17 15.63
N GLU A 223 0.57 -11.14 16.46
CA GLU A 223 -0.45 -12.13 16.15
C GLU A 223 -1.85 -11.51 16.05
N GLU A 224 -2.24 -10.71 17.05
CA GLU A 224 -3.54 -10.04 17.10
C GLU A 224 -3.69 -8.99 15.98
N ASN A 225 -2.59 -8.40 15.52
CA ASN A 225 -2.57 -7.36 14.51
C ASN A 225 -1.95 -7.82 13.18
N ARG A 226 -2.16 -9.07 12.77
CA ARG A 226 -1.70 -9.61 11.48
C ARG A 226 -2.17 -8.80 10.28
N SER A 227 -3.28 -8.09 10.41
CA SER A 227 -3.79 -7.17 9.38
C SER A 227 -2.94 -5.91 9.22
N GLN A 228 -1.90 -5.70 10.05
CA GLN A 228 -1.07 -4.50 10.09
C GLN A 228 -1.91 -3.21 10.21
N LEU A 229 -2.99 -3.29 10.99
CA LEU A 229 -3.90 -2.19 11.25
C LEU A 229 -4.50 -2.36 12.65
N THR A 230 -4.52 -1.31 13.45
CA THR A 230 -5.16 -1.28 14.76
C THR A 230 -6.37 -0.35 14.75
N HIS A 231 -7.31 -0.52 15.69
CA HIS A 231 -8.43 0.41 15.84
C HIS A 231 -7.94 1.83 16.12
N TYR A 232 -6.91 1.96 16.98
CA TYR A 232 -6.26 3.24 17.26
C TYR A 232 -5.60 3.80 15.99
N GLY A 233 -5.02 2.94 15.14
CA GLY A 233 -4.46 3.34 13.86
C GLY A 233 -5.50 3.91 12.89
N ILE A 234 -6.68 3.30 12.78
CA ILE A 234 -7.78 3.85 11.95
C ILE A 234 -8.19 5.25 12.45
N LEU A 235 -8.34 5.41 13.78
CA LEU A 235 -8.66 6.70 14.35
C LEU A 235 -7.62 7.75 13.99
N LYS A 236 -6.33 7.42 14.18
CA LYS A 236 -5.22 8.34 13.89
C LYS A 236 -5.04 8.61 12.40
N LEU A 237 -5.29 7.65 11.53
CA LEU A 237 -5.34 7.88 10.07
C LEU A 237 -6.45 8.90 9.72
N ASN A 238 -7.62 8.77 10.36
CA ASN A 238 -8.71 9.72 10.14
C ASN A 238 -8.38 11.13 10.61
N GLU A 239 -7.59 11.28 11.69
CA GLU A 239 -7.12 12.58 12.16
C GLU A 239 -6.02 13.16 11.24
N ALA A 240 -5.06 12.33 10.80
CA ALA A 240 -3.87 12.76 10.07
C ALA A 240 -4.15 13.09 8.60
N ILE A 241 -4.97 12.28 7.92
CA ILE A 241 -5.30 12.51 6.51
C ILE A 241 -6.32 13.64 6.42
N ARG A 242 -6.01 14.66 5.63
CA ARG A 242 -6.90 15.83 5.42
C ARG A 242 -8.08 15.44 4.53
N ASP A 243 -9.18 16.14 4.70
CA ASP A 243 -10.34 15.96 3.83
C ASP A 243 -9.97 16.25 2.35
N ASN A 244 -10.51 15.44 1.44
CA ASN A 244 -10.18 15.42 0.01
C ASN A 244 -8.71 15.11 -0.34
N GLN A 245 -7.90 14.68 0.63
CA GLN A 245 -6.52 14.28 0.39
C GLN A 245 -6.45 12.88 -0.22
N LEU A 246 -5.67 12.74 -1.31
CA LEU A 246 -5.16 11.48 -1.82
C LEU A 246 -3.78 11.23 -1.22
N ALA A 247 -3.55 10.05 -0.67
CA ALA A 247 -2.30 9.63 -0.06
C ALA A 247 -2.04 8.14 -0.32
N VAL A 248 -0.90 7.63 0.11
CA VAL A 248 -0.59 6.21 0.08
C VAL A 248 -0.74 5.62 1.47
N LEU A 249 -1.45 4.52 1.58
CA LEU A 249 -1.52 3.68 2.76
C LEU A 249 -0.69 2.41 2.55
N PHE A 250 0.35 2.23 3.36
CA PHE A 250 1.12 0.99 3.43
C PHE A 250 0.48 0.05 4.46
N ARG A 251 0.10 -1.15 4.01
CA ARG A 251 -0.52 -2.18 4.84
C ARG A 251 -0.28 -3.56 4.24
N ASN A 252 0.14 -4.55 5.04
CA ASN A 252 0.38 -5.92 4.58
C ASN A 252 1.33 -6.00 3.37
N ASN A 253 2.45 -5.29 3.43
CA ASN A 253 3.42 -5.19 2.32
C ASN A 253 2.79 -4.72 0.99
N HIS A 254 1.70 -3.99 1.07
CA HIS A 254 0.99 -3.46 -0.08
C HIS A 254 0.80 -1.95 0.02
N PHE A 255 0.96 -1.25 -1.10
CA PHE A 255 0.74 0.19 -1.22
C PHE A 255 -0.62 0.44 -1.86
N ASN A 256 -1.55 1.00 -1.08
CA ASN A 256 -2.87 1.36 -1.55
C ASN A 256 -2.99 2.87 -1.69
N VAL A 257 -3.74 3.34 -2.67
CA VAL A 257 -4.17 4.73 -2.68
C VAL A 257 -5.34 4.88 -1.71
N VAL A 258 -5.18 5.78 -0.74
CA VAL A 258 -6.24 6.17 0.18
C VAL A 258 -6.73 7.57 -0.15
N TRP A 259 -8.03 7.75 -0.17
CA TRP A 259 -8.71 9.03 -0.31
C TRP A 259 -9.59 9.27 0.92
N LYS A 260 -9.45 10.43 1.55
CA LYS A 260 -10.38 10.83 2.60
C LYS A 260 -11.49 11.66 2.00
N ASN A 261 -12.72 11.20 2.15
CA ASN A 261 -13.92 11.92 1.77
C ASN A 261 -14.78 12.16 3.02
N GLN A 262 -14.85 13.43 3.44
CA GLN A 262 -15.50 13.82 4.69
C GLN A 262 -14.88 13.06 5.88
N HIS A 263 -15.60 12.10 6.46
CA HIS A 263 -15.11 11.31 7.61
C HIS A 263 -14.73 9.87 7.22
N GLN A 264 -14.77 9.54 5.92
CA GLN A 264 -14.52 8.19 5.43
C GLN A 264 -13.13 8.07 4.83
N LEU A 265 -12.43 7.00 5.20
CA LEU A 265 -11.21 6.58 4.51
C LEU A 265 -11.60 5.56 3.44
N LEU A 266 -11.23 5.83 2.20
CA LEU A 266 -11.60 5.07 1.03
C LEU A 266 -10.33 4.59 0.30
N LEU A 267 -10.22 3.28 0.06
CA LEU A 267 -9.11 2.67 -0.66
C LEU A 267 -9.47 2.50 -2.14
N LEU A 268 -8.61 2.92 -3.05
CA LEU A 268 -8.82 2.79 -4.48
C LEU A 268 -8.85 1.30 -4.88
N VAL A 269 -9.89 0.90 -5.58
CA VAL A 269 -10.04 -0.46 -6.12
C VAL A 269 -9.29 -0.54 -7.46
N SER A 270 -8.04 -0.98 -7.39
CA SER A 270 -7.13 -1.10 -8.54
C SER A 270 -6.93 -2.54 -9.03
N ASP A 271 -7.66 -3.53 -8.51
CA ASP A 271 -7.60 -4.90 -9.01
C ASP A 271 -8.21 -5.00 -10.42
N GLN A 272 -7.51 -5.71 -11.33
CA GLN A 272 -7.96 -5.87 -12.73
C GLN A 272 -9.29 -6.61 -12.88
N GLY A 273 -9.72 -7.39 -11.88
CA GLY A 273 -11.03 -8.04 -11.86
C GLY A 273 -12.20 -7.04 -11.92
N TYR A 274 -11.94 -5.77 -11.55
CA TYR A 274 -12.93 -4.69 -11.59
C TYR A 274 -12.84 -3.80 -12.84
N LEU A 275 -12.11 -4.20 -13.89
CA LEU A 275 -12.01 -3.45 -15.13
C LEU A 275 -13.39 -3.10 -15.73
N ASN A 276 -14.28 -4.08 -15.77
CA ASN A 276 -15.61 -3.95 -16.36
C ASN A 276 -16.66 -3.37 -15.38
N HIS A 277 -16.24 -2.86 -14.24
CA HIS A 277 -17.10 -2.25 -13.23
C HIS A 277 -16.69 -0.78 -12.98
N PRO A 278 -16.95 0.15 -13.92
CA PRO A 278 -16.47 1.54 -13.83
C PRO A 278 -17.03 2.29 -12.62
N SER A 279 -18.18 1.88 -12.12
CA SER A 279 -18.83 2.48 -10.94
C SER A 279 -18.32 1.95 -9.59
N ILE A 280 -17.51 0.87 -9.56
CA ILE A 280 -16.79 0.43 -8.37
C ILE A 280 -15.43 1.12 -8.39
N VAL A 281 -15.25 2.15 -7.57
CA VAL A 281 -14.04 2.99 -7.60
C VAL A 281 -13.22 2.85 -6.32
N PHE A 282 -13.88 2.86 -5.18
CA PHE A 282 -13.23 2.72 -3.89
C PHE A 282 -13.90 1.63 -3.05
N GLU A 283 -13.25 1.26 -1.96
CA GLU A 283 -13.79 0.47 -0.87
C GLU A 283 -13.52 1.17 0.46
N THR A 284 -14.45 1.04 1.39
CA THR A 284 -14.33 1.68 2.70
C THR A 284 -13.27 0.99 3.57
N LEU A 285 -12.49 1.79 4.32
CA LEU A 285 -11.60 1.31 5.37
C LEU A 285 -12.25 1.66 6.72
N THR A 286 -13.12 0.78 7.21
CA THR A 286 -13.93 1.04 8.42
C THR A 286 -13.43 0.30 9.65
N ASP A 287 -12.80 -0.87 9.47
CA ASP A 287 -12.35 -1.72 10.56
C ASP A 287 -11.08 -2.52 10.20
N ILE A 288 -10.58 -3.29 11.16
CA ILE A 288 -9.40 -4.14 11.03
C ILE A 288 -9.71 -5.47 10.33
N ASP A 289 -10.98 -5.89 10.27
CA ASP A 289 -11.43 -7.20 9.81
C ASP A 289 -11.73 -7.26 8.31
N ASN A 290 -11.39 -6.18 7.56
CA ASN A 290 -11.67 -6.05 6.13
C ASN A 290 -13.17 -6.11 5.74
N ASN A 291 -14.08 -5.75 6.66
CA ASN A 291 -15.48 -5.52 6.34
C ASN A 291 -15.61 -4.24 5.50
N SER A 292 -15.34 -4.32 4.22
CA SER A 292 -15.37 -3.17 3.33
C SER A 292 -16.62 -3.19 2.45
N THR A 293 -17.10 -2.00 2.13
CA THR A 293 -18.19 -1.78 1.19
C THR A 293 -17.65 -1.02 -0.01
N PHE A 294 -18.02 -1.45 -1.22
CA PHE A 294 -17.64 -0.72 -2.43
C PHE A 294 -18.40 0.58 -2.56
N THR A 295 -17.70 1.59 -3.07
CA THR A 295 -18.26 2.91 -3.35
C THR A 295 -17.92 3.35 -4.77
N ASP A 296 -18.68 4.32 -5.26
CA ASP A 296 -18.38 5.03 -6.49
C ASP A 296 -17.27 6.09 -6.28
N GLY A 297 -16.98 6.88 -7.30
CA GLY A 297 -15.97 7.95 -7.24
C GLY A 297 -16.39 9.19 -6.45
N TYR A 298 -17.57 9.19 -5.86
CA TYR A 298 -18.08 10.21 -4.94
C TYR A 298 -18.11 9.73 -3.48
N GLY A 299 -17.73 8.45 -3.24
CA GLY A 299 -17.79 7.82 -1.92
C GLY A 299 -19.20 7.33 -1.55
N GLN A 300 -20.13 7.29 -2.51
CA GLN A 300 -21.46 6.74 -2.27
C GLN A 300 -21.44 5.21 -2.40
N VAL A 301 -22.16 4.52 -1.51
CA VAL A 301 -22.22 3.06 -1.50
C VAL A 301 -22.67 2.54 -2.87
N TRP A 302 -21.85 1.68 -3.45
CA TRP A 302 -22.19 1.05 -4.72
C TRP A 302 -23.33 0.07 -4.53
N GLN A 303 -24.35 0.22 -5.34
CA GLN A 303 -25.49 -0.69 -5.39
C GLN A 303 -25.45 -1.48 -6.70
N ARG A 304 -25.70 -2.78 -6.60
CA ARG A 304 -25.78 -3.62 -7.80
C ARG A 304 -26.91 -3.09 -8.69
N PRO A 305 -26.65 -2.81 -9.98
CA PRO A 305 -27.71 -2.42 -10.90
C PRO A 305 -28.82 -3.49 -10.89
N VAL A 306 -30.05 -3.06 -10.60
CA VAL A 306 -31.22 -3.94 -10.67
C VAL A 306 -31.45 -4.28 -12.14
N THR A 307 -31.13 -5.50 -12.55
CA THR A 307 -31.42 -5.96 -13.90
C THR A 307 -32.93 -6.20 -14.04
N ALA A 308 -33.51 -5.96 -15.23
CA ALA A 308 -34.94 -6.12 -15.49
C ALA A 308 -35.49 -7.52 -15.16
N ASN A 309 -34.62 -8.52 -14.99
CA ASN A 309 -34.99 -9.87 -14.53
C ASN A 309 -35.28 -9.95 -13.02
N THR A 310 -34.65 -9.10 -12.21
CA THR A 310 -34.89 -9.08 -10.74
C THR A 310 -36.27 -8.49 -10.41
N ILE A 311 -36.78 -7.61 -11.26
CA ILE A 311 -38.12 -7.01 -11.09
C ILE A 311 -39.22 -8.05 -11.35
N ARG A 312 -39.01 -9.04 -12.22
CA ARG A 312 -40.01 -10.09 -12.52
C ARG A 312 -40.15 -11.10 -11.38
N GLU A 313 -39.12 -11.36 -10.60
CA GLU A 313 -39.20 -12.26 -9.44
C GLU A 313 -39.90 -11.63 -8.22
N CYS A 314 -39.80 -10.30 -8.06
CA CYS A 314 -40.51 -9.60 -6.96
C CYS A 314 -41.99 -9.30 -7.23
N VAL A 315 -42.45 -9.41 -8.47
CA VAL A 315 -43.89 -9.16 -8.85
C VAL A 315 -44.69 -10.47 -8.94
N SER A 316 -44.04 -11.62 -8.77
CA SER A 316 -44.66 -12.95 -8.84
C SER A 316 -44.85 -13.62 -7.46
N LEU A 317 -44.75 -12.87 -6.37
CA LEU A 317 -45.12 -13.21 -5.00
C LEU A 317 -46.26 -12.31 -4.54
#